data_f772830aad2e755b8f3654d6671ea242
#
_entry.id   f772830aad2e755b8f3654d6671ea242
#
_cell.length_a   1.000
_cell.length_b   1.000
_cell.length_c   1.000
_cell.angle_alpha   90.00
_cell.angle_beta   90.00
_cell.angle_gamma   90.00
#
_symmetry.space_group_name_H-M   'P 1'
#
loop_
_entity.id
_entity.type
_entity.pdbx_description
1 polymer ?
#
loop_
_entity_poly.entity_id
_entity_poly.type
_entity_poly.pdbx_seq_one_letter_code
_entity_poly.pdbx_strand_id
1 'polypeptide(L)'
;MPTFNQLVRKGREQATYKSTAPALQKGLNTLKNRATDFSSPQKRGVCTAVRTSTPKKPNSALRKIARVRLTNGYEVTAYIPGIGHNLQEHSVVLIRGGRVKDLPGVRYHIIRGTLDTQGVQGRMQSRSKYGQKRPKAKKK
;
A
#
# COMPACT_ATOMS: atom_id res chain seq x y z
N MET A 1 30.30 12.98 -27.22
CA MET A 1 29.81 13.96 -26.25
C MET A 1 29.07 15.07 -27.00
N PRO A 2 27.79 15.34 -26.66
CA PRO A 2 27.06 16.37 -27.43
C PRO A 2 27.54 17.78 -27.07
N THR A 3 27.46 18.67 -28.07
CA THR A 3 27.75 20.07 -27.84
C THR A 3 26.56 20.79 -27.24
N PHE A 4 26.80 22.00 -26.72
CA PHE A 4 25.70 22.80 -26.19
C PHE A 4 24.63 23.08 -27.23
N ASN A 5 25.03 23.33 -28.47
CA ASN A 5 24.07 23.56 -29.53
C ASN A 5 23.21 22.33 -29.81
N GLN A 6 23.78 21.17 -29.76
CA GLN A 6 23.03 19.94 -29.95
C GLN A 6 22.00 19.71 -28.82
N LEU A 7 22.37 20.03 -27.57
CA LEU A 7 21.45 19.93 -26.45
C LEU A 7 20.31 20.94 -26.53
N VAL A 8 20.60 22.16 -27.06
CA VAL A 8 19.55 23.15 -27.23
C VAL A 8 18.54 22.71 -28.29
N ARG A 9 19.02 22.08 -29.37
CA ARG A 9 18.12 21.63 -30.45
C ARG A 9 17.25 20.45 -30.05
N LYS A 10 17.85 19.43 -29.46
CA LYS A 10 17.15 18.17 -29.20
C LYS A 10 16.90 17.93 -27.72
N GLY A 11 17.71 18.50 -26.84
CA GLY A 11 17.58 18.31 -25.42
C GLY A 11 17.63 16.84 -25.00
N ARG A 12 17.69 16.63 -23.72
CA ARG A 12 17.57 15.30 -23.14
C ARG A 12 16.18 15.13 -22.57
N GLU A 13 15.59 14.01 -22.87
CA GLU A 13 14.31 13.66 -22.27
C GLU A 13 14.55 12.74 -21.10
N GLN A 14 13.85 13.02 -20.00
CA GLN A 14 13.92 12.13 -18.85
C GLN A 14 13.16 10.85 -19.18
N ALA A 15 13.72 9.74 -18.72
CA ALA A 15 13.02 8.48 -18.84
C ALA A 15 11.72 8.51 -18.04
N THR A 16 10.67 7.93 -18.62
CA THR A 16 9.39 7.83 -17.94
C THR A 16 9.29 6.48 -17.26
N TYR A 17 8.60 6.44 -16.15
CA TYR A 17 8.46 5.23 -15.36
C TYR A 17 7.00 4.88 -15.22
N LYS A 18 6.72 3.58 -15.24
CA LYS A 18 5.41 3.09 -14.85
C LYS A 18 5.35 3.01 -13.33
N SER A 19 4.16 3.24 -12.81
CA SER A 19 3.94 3.09 -11.37
C SER A 19 4.19 1.66 -10.95
N THR A 20 4.84 1.47 -9.80
CA THR A 20 4.98 0.14 -9.19
C THR A 20 3.71 -0.32 -8.50
N ALA A 21 2.69 0.52 -8.44
CA ALA A 21 1.40 0.21 -7.84
C ALA A 21 0.28 0.33 -8.88
N PRO A 22 0.24 -0.56 -9.88
CA PRO A 22 -0.73 -0.42 -10.99
C PRO A 22 -2.19 -0.49 -10.55
N ALA A 23 -2.49 -1.21 -9.48
CA ALA A 23 -3.87 -1.30 -9.00
C ALA A 23 -4.41 0.03 -8.50
N LEU A 24 -3.55 0.96 -8.13
CA LEU A 24 -3.96 2.28 -7.67
C LEU A 24 -4.18 3.25 -8.85
N GLN A 25 -3.83 2.85 -10.07
CA GLN A 25 -3.94 3.68 -11.25
C GLN A 25 -5.25 3.48 -11.99
N LYS A 26 -6.06 2.51 -11.58
CA LYS A 26 -7.28 2.14 -12.28
C LYS A 26 -8.49 2.33 -11.39
N GLY A 27 -9.58 2.77 -11.99
CA GLY A 27 -10.87 2.86 -11.32
C GLY A 27 -11.93 2.18 -12.15
N LEU A 28 -13.16 2.28 -11.69
CA LEU A 28 -14.30 1.68 -12.38
C LEU A 28 -15.45 2.66 -12.43
N ASN A 29 -15.94 2.92 -13.63
CA ASN A 29 -17.16 3.70 -13.81
C ASN A 29 -18.35 2.76 -13.72
N THR A 30 -19.03 2.77 -12.57
CA THR A 30 -20.13 1.86 -12.32
C THR A 30 -21.36 2.16 -13.17
N LEU A 31 -21.55 3.41 -13.58
CA LEU A 31 -22.69 3.76 -14.44
C LEU A 31 -22.53 3.21 -15.85
N LYS A 32 -21.32 3.20 -16.37
CA LYS A 32 -21.04 2.71 -17.71
C LYS A 32 -20.37 1.35 -17.74
N ASN A 33 -20.08 0.78 -16.58
CA ASN A 33 -19.40 -0.51 -16.45
C ASN A 33 -18.07 -0.55 -17.21
N ARG A 34 -17.33 0.55 -17.17
CA ARG A 34 -16.04 0.65 -17.85
C ARG A 34 -14.94 0.89 -16.84
N ALA A 35 -13.75 0.37 -17.16
CA ALA A 35 -12.56 0.72 -16.42
C ALA A 35 -12.19 2.17 -16.73
N THR A 36 -11.72 2.89 -15.73
CA THR A 36 -11.23 4.25 -15.88
C THR A 36 -9.78 4.31 -15.49
N ASP A 37 -9.04 5.24 -16.11
CA ASP A 37 -7.66 5.50 -15.73
C ASP A 37 -7.68 6.67 -14.74
N PHE A 38 -7.68 6.32 -13.46
CA PHE A 38 -7.77 7.31 -12.39
C PHE A 38 -6.75 6.97 -11.31
N SER A 39 -5.74 7.81 -11.21
CA SER A 39 -4.70 7.63 -10.20
C SER A 39 -5.23 8.02 -8.82
N SER A 40 -4.99 7.17 -7.85
CA SER A 40 -5.36 7.42 -6.46
C SER A 40 -4.21 7.04 -5.55
N PRO A 41 -3.94 7.82 -4.49
CA PRO A 41 -2.89 7.42 -3.56
C PRO A 41 -3.28 6.21 -2.71
N GLN A 42 -4.58 5.96 -2.57
CA GLN A 42 -5.09 4.88 -1.74
C GLN A 42 -6.36 4.31 -2.36
N LYS A 43 -6.62 3.04 -2.04
CA LYS A 43 -7.84 2.37 -2.47
C LYS A 43 -8.40 1.54 -1.33
N ARG A 44 -9.71 1.52 -1.22
CA ARG A 44 -10.40 0.66 -0.26
C ARG A 44 -10.54 -0.74 -0.85
N GLY A 45 -10.49 -1.72 0.03
CA GLY A 45 -10.71 -3.09 -0.38
C GLY A 45 -11.19 -3.94 0.77
N VAL A 46 -11.49 -5.18 0.47
CA VAL A 46 -11.95 -6.17 1.44
C VAL A 46 -10.93 -7.31 1.48
N CYS A 47 -10.52 -7.70 2.68
CA CYS A 47 -9.60 -8.82 2.84
C CYS A 47 -10.27 -10.12 2.43
N THR A 48 -9.66 -10.84 1.49
CA THR A 48 -10.13 -12.16 1.10
C THR A 48 -9.41 -13.27 1.83
N ALA A 49 -8.19 -13.01 2.29
CA ALA A 49 -7.42 -13.94 3.12
C ALA A 49 -6.38 -13.16 3.91
N VAL A 50 -6.10 -13.61 5.11
CA VAL A 50 -5.05 -13.04 5.95
C VAL A 50 -4.09 -14.15 6.28
N ARG A 51 -2.81 -13.97 5.92
CA ARG A 51 -1.78 -15.00 6.02
C ARG A 51 -0.47 -14.43 6.49
N THR A 52 0.49 -15.32 6.67
CA THR A 52 1.88 -14.93 6.89
C THR A 52 2.70 -15.42 5.72
N SER A 53 3.83 -14.76 5.51
CA SER A 53 4.76 -15.13 4.43
C SER A 53 6.18 -15.01 4.93
N THR A 54 7.04 -15.91 4.49
CA THR A 54 8.46 -15.80 4.79
C THR A 54 9.11 -14.82 3.82
N PRO A 55 10.07 -14.00 4.30
CA PRO A 55 10.77 -13.08 3.42
C PRO A 55 11.80 -13.81 2.58
N LYS A 56 12.40 -13.06 1.64
CA LYS A 56 13.50 -13.58 0.84
C LYS A 56 14.72 -13.82 1.71
N LYS A 57 15.55 -14.79 1.30
CA LYS A 57 16.85 -14.95 1.92
C LYS A 57 17.67 -13.66 1.78
N PRO A 58 18.49 -13.27 2.72
CA PRO A 58 18.89 -14.03 3.93
C PRO A 58 18.00 -13.76 5.14
N ASN A 59 16.87 -13.09 4.99
CA ASN A 59 16.01 -12.77 6.11
C ASN A 59 15.11 -13.94 6.47
N SER A 60 14.70 -13.97 7.73
CA SER A 60 13.80 -15.00 8.25
C SER A 60 12.84 -14.37 9.23
N ALA A 61 11.57 -14.59 9.03
CA ALA A 61 10.51 -14.11 9.91
C ALA A 61 9.16 -14.60 9.39
N LEU A 62 8.11 -14.32 10.13
CA LEU A 62 6.75 -14.49 9.63
C LEU A 62 6.16 -13.10 9.39
N ARG A 63 6.12 -12.69 8.14
CA ARG A 63 5.56 -11.39 7.76
C ARG A 63 4.07 -11.52 7.57
N LYS A 64 3.31 -10.60 8.13
CA LYS A 64 1.85 -10.62 8.05
C LYS A 64 1.42 -9.95 6.76
N ILE A 65 0.65 -10.68 5.95
CA ILE A 65 0.13 -10.18 4.69
C ILE A 65 -1.35 -10.48 4.59
N ALA A 66 -2.03 -9.76 3.70
CA ALA A 66 -3.43 -9.99 3.43
C ALA A 66 -3.66 -9.89 1.92
N ARG A 67 -4.52 -10.76 1.43
CA ARG A 67 -5.02 -10.63 0.07
C ARG A 67 -6.24 -9.73 0.12
N VAL A 68 -6.25 -8.69 -0.69
CA VAL A 68 -7.29 -7.66 -0.64
C VAL A 68 -7.89 -7.51 -2.03
N ARG A 69 -9.21 -7.58 -2.12
CA ARG A 69 -9.93 -7.24 -3.34
C ARG A 69 -10.33 -5.78 -3.28
N LEU A 70 -9.82 -5.01 -4.21
CA LEU A 70 -10.06 -3.57 -4.27
C LEU A 70 -11.41 -3.25 -4.89
N THR A 71 -11.88 -2.02 -4.66
CA THR A 71 -13.14 -1.56 -5.23
C THR A 71 -13.13 -1.51 -6.75
N ASN A 72 -11.94 -1.44 -7.36
CA ASN A 72 -11.81 -1.47 -8.82
C ASN A 72 -11.73 -2.89 -9.40
N GLY A 73 -11.93 -3.91 -8.58
CA GLY A 73 -11.94 -5.30 -9.02
C GLY A 73 -10.59 -6.00 -8.97
N TYR A 74 -9.51 -5.28 -8.73
CA TYR A 74 -8.18 -5.88 -8.64
C TYR A 74 -8.01 -6.57 -7.29
N GLU A 75 -7.34 -7.71 -7.32
CA GLU A 75 -6.98 -8.40 -6.09
C GLU A 75 -5.47 -8.35 -5.93
N VAL A 76 -5.02 -7.86 -4.78
CA VAL A 76 -3.60 -7.62 -4.52
C VAL A 76 -3.21 -8.19 -3.17
N THR A 77 -1.92 -8.42 -2.99
CA THR A 77 -1.36 -8.80 -1.71
C THR A 77 -0.75 -7.56 -1.06
N ALA A 78 -1.16 -7.26 0.15
CA ALA A 78 -0.72 -6.10 0.89
C ALA A 78 -0.09 -6.51 2.20
N TYR A 79 0.93 -5.76 2.62
CA TYR A 79 1.61 -5.99 3.88
C TYR A 79 0.86 -5.31 5.02
N ILE A 80 0.75 -6.00 6.15
CA ILE A 80 0.16 -5.45 7.37
C ILE A 80 1.31 -4.96 8.25
N PRO A 81 1.55 -3.62 8.32
CA PRO A 81 2.68 -3.11 9.10
C PRO A 81 2.41 -3.12 10.59
N GLY A 82 3.49 -3.12 11.36
CA GLY A 82 3.42 -3.02 12.81
C GLY A 82 3.32 -4.38 13.49
N ILE A 83 3.21 -4.34 14.81
CA ILE A 83 3.14 -5.53 15.64
C ILE A 83 1.67 -5.84 15.93
N GLY A 84 1.25 -7.03 15.51
CA GLY A 84 -0.11 -7.49 15.76
C GLY A 84 -1.16 -6.77 14.91
N HIS A 85 -2.29 -7.39 14.74
CA HIS A 85 -3.41 -6.82 14.00
C HIS A 85 -4.69 -7.53 14.39
N ASN A 86 -5.82 -6.91 14.01
CA ASN A 86 -7.14 -7.48 14.24
C ASN A 86 -7.83 -7.88 12.93
N LEU A 87 -7.08 -7.96 11.84
CA LEU A 87 -7.68 -8.23 10.54
C LEU A 87 -8.03 -9.71 10.39
N GLN A 88 -9.11 -9.93 9.68
CA GLN A 88 -9.59 -11.26 9.35
C GLN A 88 -10.26 -11.20 8.00
N GLU A 89 -10.68 -12.35 7.50
CA GLU A 89 -11.41 -12.41 6.23
C GLU A 89 -12.64 -11.50 6.31
N HIS A 90 -12.90 -10.78 5.21
CA HIS A 90 -13.98 -9.81 5.06
C HIS A 90 -13.78 -8.49 5.82
N SER A 91 -12.62 -8.25 6.40
CA SER A 91 -12.31 -6.93 6.96
C SER A 91 -12.14 -5.90 5.84
N VAL A 92 -12.70 -4.72 6.04
CA VAL A 92 -12.56 -3.61 5.09
C VAL A 92 -11.30 -2.84 5.45
N VAL A 93 -10.42 -2.65 4.47
CA VAL A 93 -9.14 -2.00 4.70
C VAL A 93 -8.88 -0.96 3.63
N LEU A 94 -7.95 -0.06 3.93
CA LEU A 94 -7.45 0.92 2.99
C LEU A 94 -6.00 0.60 2.69
N ILE A 95 -5.65 0.51 1.42
CA ILE A 95 -4.26 0.21 1.03
C ILE A 95 -3.62 1.39 0.34
N ARG A 96 -2.30 1.44 0.40
CA ARG A 96 -1.49 2.43 -0.30
C ARG A 96 -0.38 1.74 -1.06
N GLY A 97 0.24 2.47 -1.99
CA GLY A 97 1.41 1.97 -2.68
C GLY A 97 2.60 1.85 -1.74
N GLY A 98 3.59 1.13 -2.18
CA GLY A 98 4.82 0.88 -1.43
C GLY A 98 5.04 -0.60 -1.31
N ARG A 99 6.11 -1.09 -1.94
CA ARG A 99 6.39 -2.52 -1.88
C ARG A 99 7.21 -2.89 -0.66
N VAL A 100 7.13 -4.15 -0.30
CA VAL A 100 7.96 -4.73 0.73
C VAL A 100 9.10 -5.47 0.04
N LYS A 101 10.33 -4.98 0.23
CA LYS A 101 11.49 -5.54 -0.46
C LYS A 101 11.72 -6.99 -0.12
N ASP A 102 11.46 -7.38 1.12
CA ASP A 102 11.66 -8.75 1.60
C ASP A 102 10.64 -9.75 1.06
N LEU A 103 9.50 -9.27 0.58
CA LEU A 103 8.41 -10.15 0.18
C LEU A 103 8.16 -10.03 -1.32
N PRO A 104 8.30 -11.13 -2.07
CA PRO A 104 8.03 -11.08 -3.50
C PRO A 104 6.54 -10.89 -3.77
N GLY A 105 6.23 -10.02 -4.72
CA GLY A 105 4.86 -9.77 -5.13
C GLY A 105 4.03 -8.89 -4.22
N VAL A 106 4.58 -8.40 -3.11
CA VAL A 106 3.88 -7.50 -2.20
C VAL A 106 4.24 -6.07 -2.57
N ARG A 107 3.32 -5.37 -3.22
CA ARG A 107 3.53 -4.01 -3.73
C ARG A 107 2.77 -2.96 -2.95
N TYR A 108 2.04 -3.35 -1.93
CA TYR A 108 1.11 -2.46 -1.24
C TYR A 108 1.21 -2.67 0.25
N HIS A 109 0.76 -1.65 0.99
CA HIS A 109 0.67 -1.70 2.44
C HIS A 109 -0.75 -1.39 2.87
N ILE A 110 -1.21 -2.03 3.94
CA ILE A 110 -2.47 -1.68 4.58
C ILE A 110 -2.22 -0.51 5.53
N ILE A 111 -3.10 0.49 5.48
CA ILE A 111 -2.98 1.67 6.35
C ILE A 111 -3.61 1.32 7.70
N ARG A 112 -2.81 1.43 8.76
CA ARG A 112 -3.27 1.15 10.12
C ARG A 112 -4.08 2.32 10.65
N GLY A 113 -5.08 2.00 11.44
CA GLY A 113 -5.90 3.01 12.08
C GLY A 113 -7.06 3.54 11.23
N THR A 114 -7.35 2.88 10.11
CA THR A 114 -8.46 3.27 9.22
C THR A 114 -9.41 2.10 9.03
N LEU A 115 -10.67 2.40 8.81
CA LEU A 115 -11.70 1.41 8.53
C LEU A 115 -11.67 0.30 9.59
N ASP A 116 -11.57 -0.96 9.18
CA ASP A 116 -11.57 -2.09 10.12
C ASP A 116 -10.20 -2.41 10.70
N THR A 117 -9.16 -1.68 10.31
CA THR A 117 -7.81 -1.91 10.80
C THR A 117 -7.53 -1.03 12.00
N GLN A 118 -7.25 -1.64 13.14
CA GLN A 118 -6.83 -0.89 14.32
C GLN A 118 -5.39 -0.41 14.17
N GLY A 119 -5.06 0.68 14.85
CA GLY A 119 -3.69 1.12 14.96
C GLY A 119 -2.86 0.16 15.81
N VAL A 120 -1.55 0.32 15.74
CA VAL A 120 -0.64 -0.49 16.55
C VAL A 120 -0.73 -0.03 18.01
N GLN A 121 -1.09 -0.95 18.89
CA GLN A 121 -1.29 -0.62 20.30
C GLN A 121 0.05 -0.38 21.01
N GLY A 122 0.07 0.62 21.87
CA GLY A 122 1.25 0.91 22.69
C GLY A 122 2.41 1.54 21.95
N ARG A 123 2.24 1.92 20.70
CA ARG A 123 3.31 2.50 19.92
C ARG A 123 3.48 3.98 20.27
N MET A 124 4.71 4.36 20.56
CA MET A 124 5.03 5.72 20.98
C MET A 124 5.80 6.54 19.94
N GLN A 125 6.50 5.87 19.03
CA GLN A 125 7.28 6.53 17.99
C GLN A 125 6.66 6.28 16.63
N SER A 126 6.70 7.28 15.75
CA SER A 126 6.15 7.20 14.39
C SER A 126 4.68 6.78 14.40
N ARG A 127 3.91 7.34 15.33
CA ARG A 127 2.51 6.94 15.53
C ARG A 127 1.67 7.13 14.27
N SER A 128 1.95 8.16 13.51
CA SER A 128 1.15 8.46 12.31
C SER A 128 1.30 7.38 11.25
N LYS A 129 2.44 6.70 11.20
CA LYS A 129 2.65 5.63 10.22
C LYS A 129 1.90 4.35 10.59
N TYR A 130 1.55 4.19 11.85
CA TYR A 130 0.94 2.95 12.35
C TYR A 130 -0.42 3.18 12.97
N GLY A 131 -0.99 4.36 12.77
CA GLY A 131 -2.36 4.64 13.18
C GLY A 131 -2.58 4.71 14.67
N GLN A 132 -1.56 5.04 15.45
CA GLN A 132 -1.70 5.14 16.89
C GLN A 132 -2.02 6.57 17.30
N LYS A 133 -3.08 6.73 18.08
CA LYS A 133 -3.47 8.04 18.59
C LYS A 133 -2.46 8.53 19.63
N ARG A 134 -2.36 9.85 19.73
CA ARG A 134 -1.54 10.48 20.75
C ARG A 134 -2.02 10.03 22.13
N PRO A 135 -1.10 9.60 23.00
CA PRO A 135 -1.50 9.25 24.37
C PRO A 135 -2.12 10.46 25.05
N LYS A 136 -3.28 10.27 25.63
CA LYS A 136 -3.93 11.36 26.38
C LYS A 136 -3.22 11.54 27.71
N ALA A 137 -3.08 12.80 28.12
CA ALA A 137 -2.61 13.06 29.45
C ALA A 137 -3.56 12.41 30.45
N LYS A 138 -2.98 11.77 31.47
CA LYS A 138 -3.80 11.16 32.52
C LYS A 138 -4.60 12.22 33.21
N LYS A 139 -5.90 12.05 33.18
CA LYS A 139 -6.76 12.84 34.03
C LYS A 139 -6.95 12.14 35.35
N LYS A 140 -6.93 12.92 36.35
CA LYS A 140 -7.11 12.41 37.71
C LYS A 140 -8.49 12.68 38.23
#